data_94e72bb23341f2bb5433e657b1c937ed
#
_entry.id   94e72bb23341f2bb5433e657b1c937ed
#
_cell.length_a   1.000
_cell.length_b   1.000
_cell.length_c   1.000
_cell.angle_alpha   90.00
_cell.angle_beta   90.00
_cell.angle_gamma   90.00
#
_symmetry.space_group_name_H-M   'P 1'
#
loop_
_entity.id
_entity.type
_entity.pdbx_description
1 polymer ?
#
loop_
_entity_poly.entity_id
_entity_poly.type
_entity_poly.pdbx_seq_one_letter_code
_entity_poly.pdbx_strand_id
1 'polypeptide(L)'
;MYVFHEPGLRPPHAHIVSRSQESSRQNEMITRWLSLNNETKTKIKQDALMTLGSSNAKAGTFASQVVSAIAAVELPQNQWPELIEILLGFVNNQSNANLRISTLQTIGYICEAIVSVLISCFAVLAP
;
A
#
# COMPACT_ATOMS: atom_id res chain seq x y z
N MET A 1 17.10 -9.71 -23.43
CA MET A 1 16.50 -9.86 -23.77
C MET A 1 15.86 -9.89 -23.89
N TYR A 2 15.71 -9.47 -24.04
CA TYR A 2 14.87 -9.54 -24.47
C TYR A 2 14.27 -9.47 -24.87
N VAL A 3 14.48 -9.36 -25.09
CA VAL A 3 13.72 -9.27 -25.74
C VAL A 3 13.25 -9.27 -26.33
N PHE A 4 13.47 -9.24 -26.66
CA PHE A 4 12.83 -9.28 -27.40
C PHE A 4 12.39 -9.52 -27.90
N HIS A 5 12.52 -9.71 -28.27
CA HIS A 5 11.87 -9.99 -29.05
C HIS A 5 11.43 -9.88 -29.61
N GLU A 6 11.94 -9.69 -30.10
CA GLU A 6 11.27 -9.43 -30.73
C GLU A 6 10.21 -9.58 -31.18
N PRO A 7 10.41 -10.23 -31.75
CA PRO A 7 9.01 -10.34 -32.15
C PRO A 7 8.06 -10.28 -30.96
N GLY A 8 8.55 -9.95 -29.83
CA GLY A 8 7.79 -9.81 -28.62
C GLY A 8 7.18 -8.44 -28.38
N LEU A 9 7.22 -7.59 -29.35
CA LEU A 9 6.65 -6.25 -29.18
C LEU A 9 5.13 -6.30 -29.12
N ARG A 10 4.58 -5.84 -28.02
CA ARG A 10 3.13 -5.74 -27.86
C ARG A 10 2.59 -4.53 -28.62
N PRO A 11 1.43 -4.66 -29.24
CA PRO A 11 0.77 -3.48 -29.81
C PRO A 11 0.46 -2.44 -28.72
N PRO A 12 0.47 -1.14 -29.04
CA PRO A 12 0.16 -0.12 -28.04
C PRO A 12 -1.21 -0.27 -27.39
N HIS A 13 -2.20 -0.73 -28.13
CA HIS A 13 -3.55 -0.91 -27.57
C HIS A 13 -3.61 -2.02 -26.52
N ALA A 14 -2.71 -3.02 -26.57
CA ALA A 14 -2.64 -4.05 -25.57
C ALA A 14 -2.23 -3.48 -24.21
N HIS A 15 -1.39 -2.45 -24.21
CA HIS A 15 -0.99 -1.75 -23.00
C HIS A 15 -2.18 -1.07 -22.33
N ILE A 16 -3.03 -0.42 -23.11
CA ILE A 16 -4.22 0.28 -22.62
C ILE A 16 -5.20 -0.72 -22.00
N VAL A 17 -5.42 -1.85 -22.65
CA VAL A 17 -6.29 -2.91 -22.16
C VAL A 17 -5.77 -3.45 -20.82
N SER A 18 -4.46 -3.64 -20.72
CA SER A 18 -3.82 -4.13 -19.50
C SER A 18 -4.03 -3.19 -18.33
N ARG A 19 -3.91 -1.87 -18.54
CA ARG A 19 -4.17 -0.87 -17.50
C ARG A 19 -5.61 -0.87 -17.04
N SER A 20 -6.55 -0.98 -17.97
CA SER A 20 -7.97 -1.07 -17.64
C SER A 20 -8.26 -2.29 -16.78
N GLN A 21 -7.66 -3.44 -17.11
CA GLN A 21 -7.83 -4.67 -16.34
C GLN A 21 -7.22 -4.54 -14.96
N GLU A 22 -6.06 -3.90 -14.82
CA GLU A 22 -5.44 -3.67 -13.52
C GLU A 22 -6.31 -2.79 -12.63
N SER A 23 -6.83 -1.70 -13.18
CA SER A 23 -7.71 -0.78 -12.45
C SER A 23 -8.97 -1.51 -11.98
N SER A 24 -9.53 -2.34 -12.84
CA SER A 24 -10.71 -3.15 -12.53
C SER A 24 -10.43 -4.14 -11.39
N ARG A 25 -9.26 -4.80 -11.44
CA ARG A 25 -8.83 -5.73 -10.39
C ARG A 25 -8.62 -5.01 -9.06
N GLN A 26 -8.00 -3.84 -9.08
CA GLN A 26 -7.78 -3.04 -7.88
C GLN A 26 -9.11 -2.67 -7.25
N ASN A 27 -10.08 -2.22 -8.03
CA ASN A 27 -11.40 -1.89 -7.54
C ASN A 27 -12.11 -3.09 -6.93
N GLU A 28 -11.96 -4.26 -7.55
CA GLU A 28 -12.50 -5.50 -7.03
C GLU A 28 -11.88 -5.87 -5.69
N MET A 29 -10.56 -5.74 -5.57
CA MET A 29 -9.84 -6.04 -4.33
C MET A 29 -10.24 -5.09 -3.22
N ILE A 30 -10.38 -3.80 -3.53
CA ILE A 30 -10.85 -2.79 -2.57
C ILE A 30 -12.24 -3.16 -2.09
N THR A 31 -13.14 -3.50 -3.00
CA THR A 31 -14.51 -3.90 -2.66
C THR A 31 -14.51 -5.13 -1.75
N ARG A 32 -13.68 -6.10 -2.05
CA ARG A 32 -13.56 -7.30 -1.22
C ARG A 32 -13.07 -6.98 0.18
N TRP A 33 -12.04 -6.12 0.28
CA TRP A 33 -11.53 -5.70 1.59
C TRP A 33 -12.61 -5.01 2.40
N LEU A 34 -13.31 -4.06 1.78
CA LEU A 34 -14.36 -3.29 2.47
C LEU A 34 -15.52 -4.18 2.90
N SER A 35 -15.75 -5.30 2.21
CA SER A 35 -16.84 -6.23 2.54
C SER A 35 -16.50 -7.21 3.65
N LEU A 36 -15.23 -7.32 4.05
CA LEU A 36 -14.84 -8.19 5.16
C LEU A 36 -15.42 -7.67 6.46
N ASN A 37 -15.68 -8.58 7.39
CA ASN A 37 -16.15 -8.15 8.69
C ASN A 37 -15.04 -7.46 9.48
N ASN A 38 -15.42 -6.61 10.42
CA ASN A 38 -14.48 -5.78 11.17
C ASN A 38 -13.50 -6.61 12.00
N GLU A 39 -13.95 -7.74 12.52
CA GLU A 39 -13.10 -8.61 13.32
C GLU A 39 -11.94 -9.16 12.50
N THR A 40 -12.23 -9.64 11.29
CA THR A 40 -11.21 -10.15 10.37
C THR A 40 -10.23 -9.04 9.99
N LYS A 41 -10.75 -7.87 9.62
CA LYS A 41 -9.90 -6.72 9.25
C LYS A 41 -9.00 -6.31 10.41
N THR A 42 -9.52 -6.24 11.61
CA THR A 42 -8.76 -5.87 12.79
C THR A 42 -7.62 -6.85 13.04
N LYS A 43 -7.89 -8.15 12.92
CA LYS A 43 -6.86 -9.16 13.12
C LYS A 43 -5.75 -9.04 12.08
N ILE A 44 -6.09 -8.86 10.82
CA ILE A 44 -5.10 -8.69 9.75
C ILE A 44 -4.24 -7.45 10.01
N LYS A 45 -4.88 -6.33 10.38
CA LYS A 45 -4.16 -5.09 10.66
C LYS A 45 -3.22 -5.24 11.85
N GLN A 46 -3.67 -5.89 12.92
CA GLN A 46 -2.84 -6.12 14.10
C GLN A 46 -1.65 -7.02 13.78
N ASP A 47 -1.89 -8.10 13.05
CA ASP A 47 -0.82 -9.04 12.66
C ASP A 47 0.23 -8.34 11.79
N ALA A 48 -0.21 -7.51 10.84
CA ALA A 48 0.70 -6.74 9.98
C ALA A 48 1.52 -5.74 10.80
N LEU A 49 0.89 -5.02 11.72
CA LEU A 49 1.59 -4.06 12.58
C LEU A 49 2.64 -4.76 13.46
N MET A 50 2.30 -5.91 14.01
CA MET A 50 3.25 -6.69 14.82
C MET A 50 4.44 -7.16 13.99
N THR A 51 4.20 -7.54 12.75
CA THR A 51 5.24 -8.05 11.86
C THR A 51 6.23 -6.96 11.44
N LEU A 52 5.86 -5.68 11.54
CA LEU A 52 6.80 -4.59 11.30
C LEU A 52 8.03 -4.69 12.21
N GLY A 53 7.87 -5.21 13.41
CA GLY A 53 8.97 -5.36 14.36
C GLY A 53 9.72 -6.69 14.27
N SER A 54 9.45 -7.48 13.24
CA SER A 54 10.10 -8.79 13.08
C SER A 54 11.61 -8.67 12.95
N SER A 55 12.32 -9.65 13.52
CA SER A 55 13.78 -9.75 13.33
C SER A 55 14.15 -10.13 11.91
N ASN A 56 13.20 -10.66 11.14
CA ASN A 56 13.39 -10.96 9.74
C ASN A 56 13.05 -9.71 8.91
N ALA A 57 14.08 -9.10 8.30
CA ALA A 57 13.91 -7.86 7.55
C ALA A 57 12.95 -7.99 6.38
N LYS A 58 12.91 -9.15 5.72
CA LYS A 58 11.97 -9.38 4.63
C LYS A 58 10.53 -9.37 5.10
N ALA A 59 10.28 -10.01 6.25
CA ALA A 59 8.94 -10.01 6.84
C ALA A 59 8.49 -8.59 7.18
N GLY A 60 9.39 -7.78 7.73
CA GLY A 60 9.10 -6.37 8.01
C GLY A 60 8.77 -5.58 6.75
N THR A 61 9.52 -5.80 5.67
CA THR A 61 9.27 -5.14 4.39
C THR A 61 7.91 -5.54 3.82
N PHE A 62 7.56 -6.82 3.85
CA PHE A 62 6.24 -7.26 3.40
C PHE A 62 5.12 -6.65 4.26
N ALA A 63 5.33 -6.62 5.57
CA ALA A 63 4.36 -6.01 6.47
C ALA A 63 4.17 -4.52 6.16
N SER A 64 5.26 -3.80 5.83
CA SER A 64 5.18 -2.40 5.40
C SER A 64 4.27 -2.23 4.20
N GLN A 65 4.41 -3.12 3.23
CA GLN A 65 3.59 -3.08 2.02
C GLN A 65 2.13 -3.39 2.32
N VAL A 66 1.88 -4.37 3.18
CA VAL A 66 0.52 -4.73 3.58
C VAL A 66 -0.15 -3.57 4.32
N VAL A 67 0.52 -3.01 5.32
CA VAL A 67 -0.02 -1.87 6.08
C VAL A 67 -0.32 -0.70 5.15
N SER A 68 0.61 -0.40 4.25
CA SER A 68 0.44 0.71 3.30
C SER A 68 -0.73 0.49 2.35
N ALA A 69 -0.90 -0.74 1.87
CA ALA A 69 -2.01 -1.08 0.99
C ALA A 69 -3.35 -0.93 1.69
N ILE A 70 -3.45 -1.40 2.92
CA ILE A 70 -4.67 -1.25 3.72
C ILE A 70 -4.93 0.23 4.00
N ALA A 71 -3.89 0.98 4.35
CA ALA A 71 -4.01 2.41 4.62
C ALA A 71 -4.51 3.18 3.40
N ALA A 72 -4.05 2.82 2.21
CA ALA A 72 -4.50 3.46 0.98
C ALA A 72 -6.01 3.30 0.77
N VAL A 73 -6.59 2.22 1.24
CA VAL A 73 -8.03 1.96 1.16
C VAL A 73 -8.77 2.62 2.33
N GLU A 74 -8.26 2.46 3.54
CA GLU A 74 -9.01 2.81 4.75
C GLU A 74 -8.86 4.26 5.20
N LEU A 75 -7.71 4.90 4.97
CA LEU A 75 -7.54 6.29 5.42
C LEU A 75 -8.52 7.25 4.73
N PRO A 76 -8.73 7.16 3.40
CA PRO A 76 -9.74 8.01 2.77
C PRO A 76 -11.16 7.77 3.27
N GLN A 77 -11.45 6.56 3.77
CA GLN A 77 -12.76 6.20 4.33
C GLN A 77 -12.86 6.50 5.82
N ASN A 78 -11.80 7.05 6.41
CA ASN A 78 -11.70 7.33 7.84
C ASN A 78 -11.95 6.07 8.68
N GLN A 79 -11.45 4.93 8.22
CA GLN A 79 -11.67 3.64 8.89
C GLN A 79 -10.48 3.15 9.70
N TRP A 80 -9.37 3.88 9.69
CA TRP A 80 -8.19 3.54 10.50
C TRP A 80 -7.60 4.81 11.11
N PRO A 81 -8.38 5.53 11.92
CA PRO A 81 -7.96 6.85 12.42
C PRO A 81 -6.73 6.80 13.33
N GLU A 82 -6.49 5.68 14.02
CA GLU A 82 -5.38 5.55 14.96
C GLU A 82 -4.05 5.16 14.31
N LEU A 83 -4.03 4.85 13.00
CA LEU A 83 -2.84 4.31 12.35
C LEU A 83 -1.63 5.24 12.45
N ILE A 84 -1.79 6.49 12.11
CA ILE A 84 -0.66 7.44 12.07
C ILE A 84 -0.05 7.59 13.46
N GLU A 85 -0.87 7.67 14.48
CA GLU A 85 -0.41 7.77 15.86
C GLU A 85 0.37 6.51 16.27
N ILE A 86 -0.11 5.34 15.88
CA ILE A 86 0.59 4.08 16.13
C ILE A 86 1.96 4.07 15.45
N LEU A 87 2.01 4.47 14.18
CA LEU A 87 3.26 4.49 13.43
C LEU A 87 4.27 5.48 14.03
N LEU A 88 3.80 6.64 14.46
CA LEU A 88 4.68 7.62 15.13
C LEU A 88 5.27 7.05 16.43
N GLY A 89 4.46 6.31 17.17
CA GLY A 89 4.94 5.61 18.37
C GLY A 89 6.03 4.59 18.03
N PHE A 90 5.86 3.87 16.94
CA PHE A 90 6.85 2.87 16.50
C PHE A 90 8.17 3.51 16.08
N VAL A 91 8.13 4.66 15.41
CA VAL A 91 9.34 5.37 14.99
C VAL A 91 10.16 5.81 16.21
N ASN A 92 9.50 6.10 17.31
CA ASN A 92 10.15 6.53 18.54
C ASN A 92 10.60 5.38 19.43
N ASN A 93 10.36 4.13 19.03
CA ASN A 93 10.76 2.97 19.82
C ASN A 93 12.27 2.78 19.75
N GLN A 94 12.96 2.97 20.90
CA GLN A 94 14.41 2.92 20.97
C GLN A 94 14.96 1.49 21.00
N SER A 95 14.13 0.50 21.33
CA SER A 95 14.60 -0.86 21.58
C SER A 95 14.54 -1.78 20.37
N ASN A 96 13.90 -1.36 19.27
CA ASN A 96 13.74 -2.22 18.10
C ASN A 96 14.03 -1.43 16.82
N ALA A 97 15.26 -1.59 16.30
CA ALA A 97 15.70 -0.91 15.09
C ALA A 97 14.92 -1.38 13.86
N ASN A 98 14.62 -2.67 13.77
CA ASN A 98 13.84 -3.21 12.65
C ASN A 98 12.45 -2.59 12.60
N LEU A 99 11.83 -2.41 13.75
CA LEU A 99 10.53 -1.75 13.83
C LEU A 99 10.60 -0.30 13.31
N ARG A 100 11.64 0.44 13.70
CA ARG A 100 11.79 1.82 13.23
C ARG A 100 11.96 1.88 11.71
N ILE A 101 12.81 1.00 11.17
CA ILE A 101 13.09 0.97 9.72
C ILE A 101 11.84 0.61 8.93
N SER A 102 11.16 -0.48 9.32
CA SER A 102 9.95 -0.93 8.63
C SER A 102 8.84 0.13 8.72
N THR A 103 8.75 0.81 9.86
CA THR A 103 7.75 1.86 10.06
C THR A 103 8.03 3.07 9.17
N LEU A 104 9.31 3.46 9.05
CA LEU A 104 9.68 4.56 8.14
C LEU A 104 9.36 4.20 6.70
N GLN A 105 9.61 2.95 6.30
CA GLN A 105 9.23 2.47 4.97
C GLN A 105 7.71 2.57 4.77
N THR A 106 6.95 2.17 5.77
CA THR A 106 5.48 2.23 5.74
C THR A 106 5.00 3.66 5.53
N ILE A 107 5.54 4.59 6.32
CA ILE A 107 5.19 6.01 6.22
C ILE A 107 5.53 6.54 4.82
N GLY A 108 6.69 6.15 4.29
CA GLY A 108 7.10 6.54 2.95
C GLY A 108 6.11 6.08 1.89
N TYR A 109 5.67 4.83 1.95
CA TYR A 109 4.70 4.28 1.00
C TYR A 109 3.35 4.99 1.11
N ILE A 110 2.91 5.28 2.33
CA ILE A 110 1.65 6.00 2.55
C ILE A 110 1.74 7.41 1.96
N CYS A 111 2.86 8.09 2.18
CA CYS A 111 3.07 9.43 1.62
C CYS A 111 3.09 9.42 0.10
N GLU A 112 3.74 8.41 -0.51
CA GLU A 112 3.73 8.26 -1.97
C GLU A 112 2.32 8.10 -2.51
N ALA A 113 1.50 7.29 -1.85
CA ALA A 113 0.11 7.08 -2.27
C ALA A 113 -0.69 8.38 -2.21
N ILE A 114 -0.49 9.16 -1.15
CA ILE A 114 -1.18 10.45 -0.98
C ILE A 114 -0.73 11.45 -2.05
N VAL A 115 0.57 11.53 -2.31
CA VAL A 115 1.12 12.42 -3.32
C VAL A 115 0.57 12.06 -4.72
N SER A 116 0.49 10.77 -5.03
CA SER A 116 -0.10 10.31 -6.30
C SER A 116 -1.54 10.79 -6.47
N VAL A 117 -2.33 10.68 -5.41
CA VAL A 117 -3.73 11.14 -5.44
C VAL A 117 -3.79 12.65 -5.65
N LEU A 118 -2.94 13.40 -4.95
CA LEU A 118 -2.91 14.87 -5.09
C LEU A 118 -2.51 15.29 -6.51
N ILE A 119 -1.51 14.62 -7.08
CA ILE A 119 -1.08 14.91 -8.46
C ILE A 119 -2.22 14.64 -9.43
N SER A 120 -2.93 13.53 -9.26
CA SER A 120 -4.08 13.21 -10.10
C SER A 120 -5.17 14.26 -9.98
N CYS A 121 -5.45 14.74 -8.78
CA CYS A 121 -6.43 15.81 -8.55
C CYS A 121 -6.01 17.10 -9.26
N PHE A 122 -4.74 17.48 -9.14
CA PHE A 122 -4.23 18.69 -9.81
C PHE A 122 -4.29 18.54 -11.33
N ALA A 123 -4.00 17.36 -11.86
CA ALA A 123 -4.08 17.12 -13.30
C ALA A 123 -5.50 17.30 -13.83
N VAL A 124 -6.50 16.90 -13.04
CA VAL A 124 -7.92 17.06 -13.41
C VAL A 124 -8.34 18.53 -13.34
N LEU A 125 -7.81 19.29 -12.37
CA LEU A 125 -8.19 20.69 -12.16
C LEU A 125 -7.40 21.66 -13.05
N ALA A 126 -6.29 21.21 -13.64
CA ALA A 126 -5.47 22.05 -14.51
C ALA A 126 -6.24 22.42 -15.77
N PRO A 127 -6.17 23.69 -16.22
CA PRO A 127 -6.86 24.13 -17.44
C PRO A 127 -6.23 23.55 -18.72
#